data_90879ab844b6cf28d757b6985a140334
#
_entry.id   90879ab844b6cf28d757b6985a140334
#
_cell.length_a   1.000
_cell.length_b   1.000
_cell.length_c   1.000
_cell.angle_alpha   90.00
_cell.angle_beta   90.00
_cell.angle_gamma   90.00
#
_symmetry.space_group_name_H-M   'P 1'
#
loop_
_entity.id
_entity.type
_entity.pdbx_description
1 polymer ?
#
loop_
_entity_poly.entity_id
_entity_poly.type
_entity_poly.pdbx_seq_one_letter_code
_entity_poly.pdbx_strand_id
1 'polypeptide(L)' 'MNTMYKFNIETLSFPIEGNKYNLQVLTSIDGGRTFYYCGIGRFCKDMDEVNAMKDRYERTGTFRKERPKDYYELYIEG' A
#
# COMPACT_ATOMS: atom_id res chain seq x y z
N MET A 1 22.82 3.58 -1.39
CA MET A 1 21.83 3.37 -2.46
C MET A 1 20.47 3.81 -1.99
N ASN A 2 19.75 4.56 -2.83
CA ASN A 2 18.45 5.09 -2.44
C ASN A 2 17.34 4.26 -3.05
N THR A 3 16.47 3.75 -2.19
CA THR A 3 15.26 3.09 -2.65
C THR A 3 14.17 4.13 -2.74
N MET A 4 13.51 4.18 -3.89
CA MET A 4 12.43 5.12 -4.11
C MET A 4 11.16 4.35 -4.38
N TYR A 5 10.04 4.96 -4.09
CA TYR A 5 8.76 4.34 -4.41
C TYR A 5 7.79 5.40 -4.91
N LYS A 6 6.76 4.94 -5.59
CA LYS A 6 5.66 5.79 -5.97
C LYS A 6 4.40 4.95 -6.00
N PHE A 7 3.26 5.63 -6.00
CA PHE A 7 1.98 4.94 -6.05
C PHE A 7 1.47 4.89 -7.47
N ASN A 8 0.79 3.81 -7.78
CA ASN A 8 0.06 3.66 -9.03
C ASN A 8 -1.38 3.29 -8.69
N ILE A 9 -2.33 4.01 -9.27
CA ILE A 9 -3.74 3.77 -9.01
C ILE A 9 -4.35 3.21 -10.28
N GLU A 10 -4.81 1.97 -10.19
CA GLU A 10 -5.46 1.30 -11.31
C GLU A 10 -6.96 1.32 -11.09
N THR A 11 -7.70 1.82 -12.07
CA THR A 11 -9.16 1.76 -12.03
C THR A 11 -9.58 0.39 -12.54
N LEU A 12 -10.32 -0.34 -11.71
CA LEU A 12 -10.74 -1.68 -12.08
C LEU A 12 -11.88 -1.61 -13.08
N SER A 13 -11.83 -2.49 -14.11
CA SER A 13 -12.90 -2.58 -15.08
C SER A 13 -14.20 -3.06 -14.44
N PHE A 14 -14.05 -3.96 -13.45
CA PHE A 14 -15.19 -4.48 -12.71
C PHE A 14 -14.85 -4.40 -11.22
N PRO A 15 -15.81 -3.98 -10.39
CA PRO A 15 -15.54 -3.95 -8.95
C PRO A 15 -15.22 -5.34 -8.43
N ILE A 16 -14.27 -5.41 -7.50
CA ILE A 16 -13.89 -6.65 -6.84
C ILE A 16 -14.27 -6.48 -5.38
N GLU A 17 -15.30 -7.22 -4.95
CA GLU A 17 -15.81 -7.15 -3.58
C GLU A 17 -16.11 -5.71 -3.17
N GLY A 18 -16.69 -4.96 -4.11
CA GLY A 18 -17.05 -3.57 -3.84
C GLY A 18 -15.93 -2.57 -4.01
N ASN A 19 -14.73 -3.03 -4.31
CA ASN A 19 -13.60 -2.13 -4.51
C ASN A 19 -13.47 -1.78 -5.98
N LYS A 20 -13.22 -0.49 -6.24
CA LYS A 20 -13.14 0.02 -7.60
C LYS A 20 -11.74 0.36 -8.04
N TYR A 21 -10.79 0.42 -7.11
CA TYR A 21 -9.42 0.82 -7.40
C TYR A 21 -8.43 -0.16 -6.82
N ASN A 22 -7.30 -0.30 -7.49
CA ASN A 22 -6.17 -1.06 -6.97
C ASN A 22 -5.02 -0.09 -6.78
N LEU A 23 -4.68 0.17 -5.54
CA LEU A 23 -3.58 1.05 -5.18
C LEU A 23 -2.33 0.20 -5.06
N GLN A 24 -1.32 0.51 -5.87
CA GLN A 24 -0.10 -0.28 -5.91
C GLN A 24 1.09 0.59 -5.54
N VAL A 25 2.09 -0.03 -4.91
CA VAL A 25 3.35 0.63 -4.65
C VAL A 25 4.37 0.10 -5.64
N LEU A 26 4.95 1.01 -6.40
CA LEU A 26 6.01 0.68 -7.34
C LEU A 26 7.33 1.12 -6.75
N THR A 27 8.34 0.27 -6.87
CA THR A 27 9.62 0.47 -6.21
C THR A 27 10.71 0.59 -7.26
N SER A 28 11.68 1.46 -6.97
CA SER A 28 12.86 1.60 -7.81
C SER A 28 14.10 1.43 -6.95
N ILE A 29 15.06 0.65 -7.45
CA ILE A 29 16.34 0.49 -6.77
C ILE A 29 17.47 1.13 -7.55
N ASP A 30 17.15 1.83 -8.65
CA ASP A 30 18.16 2.44 -9.51
C ASP A 30 18.02 3.96 -9.56
N GLY A 31 17.52 4.56 -8.49
CA GLY A 31 17.43 6.01 -8.42
C GLY A 31 16.25 6.61 -9.15
N GLY A 32 15.23 5.82 -9.44
CA GLY A 32 14.03 6.31 -10.09
C GLY A 32 14.00 6.13 -11.58
N ARG A 33 14.97 5.40 -12.13
CA ARG A 33 15.02 5.18 -13.57
C ARG A 33 14.01 4.13 -14.01
N THR A 34 13.80 3.11 -13.17
CA THR A 34 12.86 2.04 -13.49
C THR A 34 12.06 1.74 -12.23
N PHE A 35 10.76 1.64 -12.37
CA PHE A 35 9.87 1.27 -11.28
C PHE A 35 9.17 -0.03 -11.61
N TYR A 36 8.97 -0.88 -10.62
CA TYR A 36 8.30 -2.14 -10.83
C TYR A 36 7.45 -2.49 -9.62
N TYR A 37 6.46 -3.32 -9.85
CA TYR A 37 5.52 -3.74 -8.82
C TYR A 37 6.13 -4.90 -8.06
N CYS A 38 6.22 -4.75 -6.75
CA CYS A 38 6.86 -5.77 -5.91
C CYS A 38 5.84 -6.51 -5.04
N GLY A 39 4.56 -6.41 -5.38
CA GLY A 39 3.56 -7.17 -4.67
C GLY A 39 2.86 -6.42 -3.56
N ILE A 40 3.17 -5.14 -3.37
CA ILE A 40 2.54 -4.34 -2.33
C ILE A 40 1.39 -3.57 -2.94
N GLY A 41 0.17 -3.92 -2.55
CA GLY A 41 -1.00 -3.25 -3.09
C GLY A 41 -2.20 -3.46 -2.20
N ARG A 42 -3.25 -2.70 -2.46
CA ARG A 42 -4.49 -2.80 -1.72
C ARG A 42 -5.65 -2.35 -2.58
N PHE A 43 -6.73 -3.11 -2.55
CA PHE A 43 -7.97 -2.69 -3.19
C PHE A 43 -8.66 -1.64 -2.33
N CYS A 44 -9.22 -0.63 -2.99
CA CYS A 44 -9.90 0.47 -2.33
C CYS A 44 -11.25 0.68 -2.99
N LYS A 45 -12.24 1.05 -2.18
CA LYS A 45 -13.60 1.18 -2.70
C LYS A 45 -13.84 2.53 -3.37
N ASP A 46 -13.11 3.58 -2.96
CA ASP A 46 -13.27 4.91 -3.53
C ASP A 46 -11.97 5.69 -3.36
N MET A 47 -11.94 6.91 -3.91
CA MET A 47 -10.73 7.72 -3.86
C MET A 47 -10.40 8.21 -2.46
N ASP A 48 -11.41 8.37 -1.61
CA ASP A 48 -11.12 8.74 -0.23
C ASP A 48 -10.32 7.66 0.45
N GLU A 49 -10.66 6.40 0.20
CA GLU A 49 -9.91 5.30 0.76
C GLU A 49 -8.51 5.21 0.15
N VAL A 50 -8.40 5.46 -1.16
CA VAL A 50 -7.09 5.49 -1.80
C VAL A 50 -6.18 6.51 -1.11
N ASN A 51 -6.69 7.72 -0.89
CA ASN A 51 -5.90 8.76 -0.27
C ASN A 51 -5.54 8.42 1.18
N ALA A 52 -6.47 7.81 1.90
CA ALA A 52 -6.21 7.40 3.27
C ALA A 52 -5.12 6.33 3.33
N MET A 53 -5.14 5.40 2.38
CA MET A 53 -4.14 4.34 2.35
C MET A 53 -2.78 4.86 1.94
N LYS A 54 -2.73 5.82 1.00
CA LYS A 54 -1.47 6.46 0.63
C LYS A 54 -0.85 7.15 1.85
N ASP A 55 -1.67 7.89 2.57
CA ASP A 55 -1.19 8.59 3.77
C ASP A 55 -0.68 7.60 4.80
N ARG A 56 -1.41 6.50 5.00
CA ARG A 56 -0.98 5.49 5.95
C ARG A 56 0.37 4.89 5.56
N TYR A 57 0.54 4.59 4.28
CA TYR A 57 1.79 4.02 3.82
C TYR A 57 2.94 4.99 4.04
N GLU A 58 2.71 6.26 3.78
CA GLU A 58 3.76 7.26 3.97
C GLU A 58 4.15 7.42 5.43
N ARG A 59 3.18 7.22 6.35
CA ARG A 59 3.47 7.34 7.77
C ARG A 59 4.08 6.07 8.36
N THR A 60 3.64 4.91 7.90
CA THR A 60 3.97 3.66 8.58
C THR A 60 4.74 2.66 7.74
N GLY A 61 4.82 2.88 6.43
CA GLY A 61 5.48 1.95 5.54
C GLY A 61 4.65 0.72 5.19
N THR A 62 3.36 0.74 5.51
CA THR A 62 2.50 -0.40 5.23
C THR A 62 1.07 0.06 5.06
N PHE A 63 0.27 -0.75 4.36
CA PHE A 63 -1.16 -0.52 4.26
C PHE A 63 -1.95 -1.15 5.41
N ARG A 64 -1.31 -1.92 6.25
CA ARG A 64 -2.01 -2.60 7.33
C ARG A 64 -2.46 -1.59 8.36
N LYS A 65 -3.59 -1.89 8.99
CA LYS A 65 -4.05 -1.08 10.10
C LYS A 65 -3.05 -1.16 11.23
N GLU A 66 -2.90 -0.05 11.94
CA GLU A 66 -2.09 -0.06 13.13
C GLU A 66 -2.74 -0.98 14.15
N ARG A 67 -1.92 -1.77 14.80
CA ARG A 67 -2.42 -2.73 15.75
C ARG A 67 -2.22 -2.20 17.17
N PRO A 68 -3.15 -2.55 18.07
CA PRO A 68 -2.95 -2.17 19.48
C PRO A 68 -1.66 -2.78 19.98
N LYS A 69 -1.09 -2.14 20.99
CA LYS A 69 0.13 -2.65 21.58
C LYS A 69 -0.05 -4.06 22.12
N ASP A 70 -1.22 -4.32 22.69
CA ASP A 70 -1.51 -5.65 23.21
C ASP A 70 -1.43 -6.71 22.13
N TYR A 71 -1.90 -6.36 20.96
CA TYR A 71 -1.87 -7.29 19.85
C TYR A 71 -0.45 -7.69 19.52
N TYR A 72 0.44 -6.73 19.51
CA TYR A 72 1.85 -7.03 19.25
C TYR A 72 2.43 -7.94 20.32
N GLU A 73 2.10 -7.67 21.55
CA GLU A 73 2.63 -8.47 22.63
C GLU A 73 2.16 -9.90 22.55
N LEU A 74 1.00 -10.13 21.94
CA LEU A 74 0.46 -11.47 21.80
C LEU A 74 1.06 -12.22 20.61
N TYR A 75 1.51 -11.51 19.59
CA TYR A 75 1.88 -12.17 18.34
C TYR A 75 3.33 -12.06 17.93
N ILE A 76 4.04 -11.11 18.45
CA ILE A 76 5.41 -10.88 18.01
C ILE A 76 6.32 -12.00 18.39
N GLU A 77 6.16 -12.48 19.58
CA GLU A 77 7.05 -13.52 20.10
C GLU A 77 6.83 -14.85 19.42
N GLY A 78 5.71 -14.96 18.77
CA GLY A 78 5.38 -16.19 18.07
C GLY A 78 6.22 -16.42 16.88
#